data_e9cc3ddfc24321e5f5f2389e021bf3f5
#
_entry.id   e9cc3ddfc24321e5f5f2389e021bf3f5
#
_cell.length_a   1.000
_cell.length_b   1.000
_cell.length_c   1.000
_cell.angle_alpha   90.00
_cell.angle_beta   90.00
_cell.angle_gamma   90.00
#
_symmetry.space_group_name_H-M   'P 1'
#
loop_
_entity.id
_entity.type
_entity.pdbx_description
1 polymer ?
#
loop_
_entity_poly.entity_id
_entity_poly.type
_entity_poly.pdbx_seq_one_letter_code
_entity_poly.pdbx_strand_id
1 'polypeptide(L)'
;EMVFRGALLRRLDEALGHRLRWLSIAVTALLFAAVHGNMAQGAGAFLMGLPLGWAYIRTRSIVPGIIMHWTNNTIAVFIYRIMPASADMTLTEYFSGDMKRVALMLLCSLAVAGASLFQLNLRLHRPQRD
;
A
#
# COMPACT_ATOMS: atom_id res chain seq x y z
N GLU A 1 -10.73 -0.13 5.37
CA GLU A 1 -10.00 -1.29 5.88
C GLU A 1 -10.94 -2.39 6.39
N MET A 2 -11.95 -2.09 7.21
CA MET A 2 -12.88 -3.10 7.74
C MET A 2 -13.55 -3.93 6.63
N VAL A 3 -14.05 -3.29 5.58
CA VAL A 3 -14.71 -3.96 4.46
C VAL A 3 -13.71 -4.77 3.63
N PHE A 4 -12.64 -4.14 3.16
CA PHE A 4 -11.72 -4.77 2.21
C PHE A 4 -10.81 -5.82 2.84
N ARG A 5 -10.30 -5.59 4.05
CA ARG A 5 -9.39 -6.53 4.75
C ARG A 5 -10.14 -7.38 5.76
N GLY A 6 -10.97 -6.76 6.59
CA GLY A 6 -11.70 -7.48 7.62
C GLY A 6 -12.74 -8.45 7.07
N ALA A 7 -13.48 -8.09 6.03
CA ALA A 7 -14.52 -8.94 5.45
C ALA A 7 -14.09 -9.60 4.15
N LEU A 8 -13.80 -8.82 3.10
CA LEU A 8 -13.64 -9.33 1.74
C LEU A 8 -12.37 -10.17 1.58
N LEU A 9 -11.20 -9.64 1.97
CA LEU A 9 -9.94 -10.37 1.86
C LEU A 9 -9.97 -11.65 2.70
N ARG A 10 -10.52 -11.59 3.90
CA ARG A 10 -10.68 -12.76 4.75
C ARG A 10 -11.48 -13.84 4.06
N ARG A 11 -12.65 -13.51 3.50
CA ARG A 11 -13.51 -14.48 2.81
C ARG A 11 -12.85 -15.06 1.56
N LEU A 12 -12.15 -14.24 0.79
CA LEU A 12 -11.40 -14.71 -0.38
C LEU A 12 -10.22 -15.61 0.01
N ASP A 13 -9.46 -15.28 1.06
CA ASP A 13 -8.35 -16.11 1.55
C ASP A 13 -8.88 -17.48 2.06
N GLU A 14 -10.03 -17.49 2.72
CA GLU A 14 -10.71 -18.71 3.18
C GLU A 14 -11.21 -19.56 1.99
N ALA A 15 -11.80 -18.93 0.97
CA ALA A 15 -12.40 -19.63 -0.18
C ALA A 15 -11.35 -20.15 -1.17
N LEU A 16 -10.31 -19.38 -1.47
CA LEU A 16 -9.29 -19.72 -2.46
C LEU A 16 -8.14 -20.54 -1.86
N GLY A 17 -8.01 -20.51 -0.53
CA GLY A 17 -6.96 -21.22 0.20
C GLY A 17 -5.57 -20.59 0.09
N HIS A 18 -4.62 -21.15 0.86
CA HIS A 18 -3.30 -20.56 1.03
C HIS A 18 -2.45 -20.47 -0.24
N ARG A 19 -2.70 -21.34 -1.23
CA ARG A 19 -1.97 -21.33 -2.51
C ARG A 19 -2.26 -20.09 -3.34
N LEU A 20 -3.49 -19.57 -3.26
CA LEU A 20 -3.96 -18.42 -4.03
C LEU A 20 -4.05 -17.12 -3.21
N ARG A 21 -3.39 -17.07 -2.08
CA ARG A 21 -3.39 -15.94 -1.16
C ARG A 21 -3.00 -14.61 -1.82
N TRP A 22 -1.97 -14.63 -2.68
CA TRP A 22 -1.57 -13.44 -3.42
C TRP A 22 -2.64 -12.97 -4.41
N LEU A 23 -3.41 -13.90 -4.97
CA LEU A 23 -4.55 -13.58 -5.81
C LEU A 23 -5.65 -12.89 -4.99
N SER A 24 -5.96 -13.39 -3.79
CA SER A 24 -6.91 -12.73 -2.87
C SER A 24 -6.49 -11.31 -2.53
N ILE A 25 -5.19 -11.09 -2.26
CA ILE A 25 -4.63 -9.75 -2.00
C ILE A 25 -4.76 -8.86 -3.23
N ALA A 26 -4.37 -9.35 -4.42
CA ALA A 26 -4.42 -8.57 -5.66
C ALA A 26 -5.87 -8.19 -6.04
N VAL A 27 -6.81 -9.12 -5.95
CA VAL A 27 -8.24 -8.86 -6.25
C VAL A 27 -8.80 -7.81 -5.29
N THR A 28 -8.54 -7.94 -3.99
CA THR A 28 -9.04 -6.94 -3.03
C THR A 28 -8.36 -5.57 -3.16
N ALA A 29 -7.08 -5.55 -3.56
CA ALA A 29 -6.37 -4.30 -3.86
C ALA A 29 -6.94 -3.63 -5.13
N LEU A 30 -7.30 -4.41 -6.15
CA LEU A 30 -7.93 -3.91 -7.38
C LEU A 30 -9.32 -3.33 -7.10
N LEU A 31 -10.13 -4.01 -6.33
CA LEU A 31 -11.45 -3.52 -5.93
C LEU A 31 -11.33 -2.25 -5.06
N PHE A 32 -10.33 -2.21 -4.17
CA PHE A 32 -10.02 -1.02 -3.38
C PHE A 32 -9.61 0.17 -4.27
N ALA A 33 -8.82 -0.07 -5.32
CA ALA A 33 -8.47 0.93 -6.31
C ALA A 33 -9.69 1.45 -7.09
N ALA A 34 -10.59 0.54 -7.50
CA ALA A 34 -11.77 0.87 -8.29
C ALA A 34 -12.73 1.85 -7.58
N VAL A 35 -12.86 1.74 -6.25
CA VAL A 35 -13.74 2.64 -5.48
C VAL A 35 -13.20 4.07 -5.34
N HIS A 36 -11.95 4.34 -5.75
CA HIS A 36 -11.40 5.69 -5.73
C HIS A 36 -11.89 6.57 -6.90
N GLY A 37 -12.51 5.97 -7.93
CA GLY A 37 -13.18 6.70 -9.01
C GLY A 37 -12.28 7.53 -9.93
N ASN A 38 -10.96 7.54 -9.70
CA ASN A 38 -9.97 8.28 -10.47
C ASN A 38 -8.77 7.38 -10.77
N MET A 39 -8.35 7.31 -12.04
CA MET A 39 -7.26 6.42 -12.49
C MET A 39 -5.93 6.68 -11.76
N ALA A 40 -5.56 7.95 -11.57
CA ALA A 40 -4.30 8.29 -10.91
C ALA A 40 -4.32 7.89 -9.42
N GLN A 41 -5.40 8.18 -8.72
CA GLN A 41 -5.60 7.77 -7.33
C GLN A 41 -5.77 6.25 -7.22
N GLY A 42 -6.46 5.63 -8.18
CA GLY A 42 -6.65 4.20 -8.26
C GLY A 42 -5.35 3.43 -8.36
N ALA A 43 -4.40 3.87 -9.18
CA ALA A 43 -3.08 3.26 -9.27
C ALA A 43 -2.33 3.30 -7.93
N GLY A 44 -2.31 4.44 -7.25
CA GLY A 44 -1.74 4.59 -5.91
C GLY A 44 -2.45 3.72 -4.88
N ALA A 45 -3.79 3.69 -4.92
CA ALA A 45 -4.61 2.86 -4.03
C ALA A 45 -4.36 1.35 -4.25
N PHE A 46 -4.18 0.91 -5.51
CA PHE A 46 -3.80 -0.47 -5.81
C PHE A 46 -2.45 -0.83 -5.18
N LEU A 47 -1.42 0.00 -5.44
CA LEU A 47 -0.08 -0.23 -4.90
C LEU A 47 -0.06 -0.23 -3.37
N MET A 48 -0.82 0.66 -2.73
CA MET A 48 -1.00 0.66 -1.28
C MET A 48 -1.81 -0.55 -0.81
N GLY A 49 -2.77 -0.99 -1.59
CA GLY A 49 -3.62 -2.14 -1.30
C GLY A 49 -2.87 -3.45 -1.08
N LEU A 50 -1.77 -3.66 -1.81
CA LEU A 50 -0.94 -4.87 -1.71
C LEU A 50 -0.28 -5.04 -0.33
N PRO A 51 0.52 -4.07 0.18
CA PRO A 51 1.12 -4.18 1.51
C PRO A 51 0.08 -4.20 2.64
N LEU A 52 -1.04 -3.49 2.50
CA LEU A 52 -2.14 -3.54 3.45
C LEU A 52 -2.76 -4.94 3.54
N GLY A 53 -3.03 -5.56 2.39
CA GLY A 53 -3.53 -6.94 2.32
C GLY A 53 -2.53 -7.95 2.88
N TRP A 54 -1.25 -7.79 2.54
CA TRP A 54 -0.18 -8.62 3.08
C TRP A 54 -0.07 -8.50 4.60
N ALA A 55 -0.08 -7.28 5.15
CA ALA A 55 -0.03 -7.04 6.58
C ALA A 55 -1.20 -7.70 7.31
N TYR A 56 -2.42 -7.60 6.76
CA TYR A 56 -3.60 -8.27 7.31
C TYR A 56 -3.42 -9.81 7.34
N ILE A 57 -2.99 -10.41 6.24
CA ILE A 57 -2.80 -11.86 6.17
C ILE A 57 -1.76 -12.34 7.21
N ARG A 58 -0.72 -11.55 7.45
CA ARG A 58 0.37 -11.88 8.39
C ARG A 58 -0.03 -11.71 9.84
N THR A 59 -0.78 -10.65 10.15
CA THR A 59 -1.11 -10.29 11.53
C THR A 59 -2.50 -10.74 11.97
N ARG A 60 -3.37 -11.07 11.01
CA ARG A 60 -4.81 -11.31 11.21
C ARG A 60 -5.51 -10.14 11.93
N SER A 61 -4.91 -8.96 11.86
CA SER A 61 -5.41 -7.72 12.45
C SER A 61 -5.56 -6.64 11.38
N ILE A 62 -6.62 -5.86 11.46
CA ILE A 62 -6.84 -4.69 10.59
C ILE A 62 -6.07 -3.46 11.07
N VAL A 63 -5.56 -3.47 12.31
CA VAL A 63 -4.91 -2.31 12.94
C VAL A 63 -3.69 -1.82 12.16
N PRO A 64 -2.73 -2.67 11.73
CA PRO A 64 -1.62 -2.22 10.91
C PRO A 64 -2.08 -1.55 9.61
N GLY A 65 -3.11 -2.11 8.96
CA GLY A 65 -3.71 -1.54 7.76
C GLY A 65 -4.33 -0.17 7.99
N ILE A 66 -5.06 0.01 9.09
CA ILE A 66 -5.65 1.30 9.47
C ILE A 66 -4.54 2.35 9.68
N ILE A 67 -3.50 2.01 10.43
CA ILE A 67 -2.38 2.93 10.71
C ILE A 67 -1.68 3.32 9.40
N MET A 68 -1.33 2.36 8.55
CA MET A 68 -0.66 2.62 7.27
C MET A 68 -1.52 3.50 6.36
N HIS A 69 -2.80 3.19 6.23
CA HIS A 69 -3.73 3.95 5.38
C HIS A 69 -3.95 5.37 5.93
N TRP A 70 -4.16 5.51 7.23
CA TRP A 70 -4.31 6.81 7.88
C TRP A 70 -3.05 7.67 7.73
N THR A 71 -1.87 7.10 7.95
CA THR A 71 -0.59 7.79 7.78
C THR A 71 -0.41 8.28 6.34
N ASN A 72 -0.67 7.41 5.35
CA ASN A 72 -0.59 7.78 3.94
C ASN A 72 -1.52 8.96 3.60
N ASN A 73 -2.77 8.91 4.04
CA ASN A 73 -3.73 9.97 3.76
C ASN A 73 -3.37 11.27 4.48
N THR A 74 -2.86 11.19 5.71
CA THR A 74 -2.40 12.37 6.47
C THR A 74 -1.22 13.04 5.76
N ILE A 75 -0.24 12.26 5.31
CA ILE A 75 0.90 12.78 4.53
C ILE A 75 0.42 13.43 3.23
N ALA A 76 -0.49 12.78 2.50
CA ALA A 76 -1.04 13.33 1.26
C ALA A 76 -1.74 14.67 1.49
N VAL A 77 -2.59 14.77 2.52
CA VAL A 77 -3.27 16.03 2.88
C VAL A 77 -2.25 17.11 3.28
N PHE A 78 -1.22 16.73 4.03
CA PHE A 78 -0.17 17.65 4.46
C PHE A 78 0.63 18.21 3.27
N ILE A 79 1.03 17.35 2.33
CA ILE A 79 1.71 17.76 1.10
C ILE A 79 0.82 18.69 0.29
N TYR A 80 -0.45 18.34 0.09
CA TYR A 80 -1.43 19.18 -0.62
C TYR A 80 -1.56 20.56 0.01
N ARG A 81 -1.52 20.67 1.34
CA ARG A 81 -1.64 21.96 2.05
C ARG A 81 -0.39 22.83 1.98
N ILE A 82 0.80 22.21 1.99
CA ILE A 82 2.07 22.94 1.96
C ILE A 82 2.52 23.26 0.53
N MET A 83 2.25 22.35 -0.40
CA MET A 83 2.69 22.44 -1.79
C MET A 83 1.51 22.25 -2.75
N PRO A 84 0.50 23.12 -2.72
CA PRO A 84 -0.73 22.94 -3.52
C PRO A 84 -0.45 22.86 -5.02
N ALA A 85 0.56 23.58 -5.52
CA ALA A 85 0.95 23.52 -6.92
C ALA A 85 1.51 22.16 -7.37
N SER A 86 2.01 21.33 -6.45
CA SER A 86 2.52 19.99 -6.79
C SER A 86 1.46 18.89 -6.73
N ALA A 87 0.27 19.18 -6.22
CA ALA A 87 -0.79 18.20 -6.04
C ALA A 87 -1.31 17.61 -7.36
N ASP A 88 -1.32 18.43 -8.40
CA ASP A 88 -1.79 18.06 -9.75
C ASP A 88 -0.64 17.74 -10.72
N MET A 89 0.61 17.88 -10.27
CA MET A 89 1.79 17.60 -11.08
C MET A 89 2.08 16.09 -11.16
N THR A 90 2.44 15.65 -12.34
CA THR A 90 3.07 14.33 -12.51
C THR A 90 4.49 14.33 -11.95
N LEU A 91 5.04 13.14 -11.64
CA LEU A 91 6.44 13.03 -11.19
C LEU A 91 7.43 13.64 -12.20
N THR A 92 7.14 13.52 -13.49
CA THR A 92 7.96 14.09 -14.57
C THR A 92 7.94 15.61 -14.55
N GLU A 93 6.78 16.22 -14.33
CA GLU A 93 6.65 17.68 -14.20
C GLU A 93 7.34 18.19 -12.94
N TYR A 94 7.18 17.49 -11.82
CA TYR A 94 7.84 17.86 -10.56
C TYR A 94 9.36 17.90 -10.69
N PHE A 95 9.97 17.00 -11.46
CA PHE A 95 11.40 16.96 -11.75
C PHE A 95 11.79 17.64 -13.06
N SER A 96 10.94 18.52 -13.61
CA SER A 96 11.21 19.30 -14.83
C SER A 96 11.63 18.42 -16.03
N GLY A 97 11.04 17.22 -16.15
CA GLY A 97 11.34 16.27 -17.23
C GLY A 97 12.62 15.44 -17.03
N ASP A 98 13.33 15.60 -15.92
CA ASP A 98 14.56 14.82 -15.66
C ASP A 98 14.22 13.37 -15.25
N MET A 99 14.15 12.49 -16.23
CA MET A 99 13.86 11.07 -16.03
C MET A 99 14.88 10.36 -15.13
N LYS A 100 16.13 10.84 -15.05
CA LYS A 100 17.16 10.22 -14.16
C LYS A 100 16.81 10.48 -12.70
N ARG A 101 16.36 11.69 -12.37
CA ARG A 101 15.89 12.04 -11.01
C ARG A 101 14.63 11.28 -10.63
N VAL A 102 13.69 11.14 -11.57
CA VAL A 102 12.47 10.34 -11.36
C VAL A 102 12.86 8.87 -11.08
N ALA A 103 13.72 8.28 -11.89
CA ALA A 103 14.17 6.90 -11.71
C ALA A 103 14.91 6.71 -10.37
N LEU A 104 15.79 7.63 -10.01
CA LEU A 104 16.53 7.57 -8.74
C LEU A 104 15.58 7.65 -7.55
N MET A 105 14.62 8.57 -7.57
CA MET A 105 13.61 8.71 -6.51
C MET A 105 12.78 7.44 -6.37
N LEU A 106 12.32 6.84 -7.49
CA LEU A 106 11.56 5.59 -7.46
C LEU A 106 12.40 4.43 -6.92
N LEU A 107 13.66 4.31 -7.32
CA LEU A 107 14.58 3.27 -6.81
C LEU A 107 14.82 3.43 -5.31
N CYS A 108 15.08 4.64 -4.82
CA CYS A 108 15.24 4.90 -3.40
C CYS A 108 13.96 4.56 -2.61
N SER A 109 12.79 4.96 -3.12
CA SER A 109 11.51 4.67 -2.48
C SER A 109 11.24 3.16 -2.41
N LEU A 110 11.52 2.43 -3.48
CA LEU A 110 11.39 0.96 -3.52
C LEU A 110 12.38 0.29 -2.57
N ALA A 111 13.62 0.77 -2.48
CA ALA A 111 14.63 0.24 -1.56
C ALA A 111 14.19 0.41 -0.10
N VAL A 112 13.72 1.61 0.28
CA VAL A 112 13.21 1.88 1.63
C VAL A 112 11.98 1.05 1.95
N ALA A 113 11.01 0.97 1.02
CA ALA A 113 9.82 0.16 1.20
C ALA A 113 10.16 -1.33 1.32
N GLY A 114 11.06 -1.84 0.47
CA GLY A 114 11.52 -3.23 0.49
C GLY A 114 12.23 -3.57 1.80
N ALA A 115 13.15 -2.72 2.26
CA ALA A 115 13.84 -2.89 3.53
C ALA A 115 12.87 -2.88 4.72
N SER A 116 11.88 -1.97 4.70
CA SER A 116 10.86 -1.87 5.75
C SER A 116 9.97 -3.12 5.80
N LEU A 117 9.51 -3.59 4.65
CA LEU A 117 8.72 -4.82 4.55
C LEU A 117 9.53 -6.06 4.95
N PHE A 118 10.80 -6.13 4.57
CA PHE A 118 11.71 -7.20 4.97
C PHE A 118 11.90 -7.23 6.49
N GLN A 119 12.19 -6.09 7.11
CA GLN A 119 12.32 -5.97 8.56
C GLN A 119 11.03 -6.36 9.30
N LEU A 120 9.89 -5.92 8.78
CA LEU A 120 8.60 -6.28 9.35
C LEU A 120 8.35 -7.79 9.24
N ASN A 121 8.67 -8.38 8.09
CA ASN A 121 8.55 -9.82 7.89
C ASN A 121 9.43 -10.63 8.88
N LEU A 122 10.67 -10.20 9.11
CA LEU A 122 11.56 -10.83 10.09
C LEU A 122 11.00 -10.75 11.52
N ARG A 123 10.43 -9.60 11.90
CA ARG A 123 9.84 -9.42 13.23
C ARG A 123 8.59 -10.28 13.43
N LEU A 124 7.77 -10.43 12.40
CA LEU A 124 6.56 -11.27 12.45
C LEU A 124 6.85 -12.78 12.47
N HIS A 125 8.08 -13.20 12.11
CA HIS A 125 8.50 -14.60 12.14
C HIS A 125 9.24 -14.99 13.43
N ARG A 126 9.54 -14.05 14.33
CA ARG A 126 10.15 -14.42 15.60
C ARG A 126 9.16 -15.23 16.43
N PRO A 127 9.48 -16.48 16.83
CA PRO A 127 8.67 -17.20 17.81
C PRO A 127 8.60 -16.35 19.07
N GLN A 128 7.40 -16.22 19.64
CA GLN A 128 7.25 -15.63 20.96
C GLN A 128 8.12 -16.49 21.89
N ARG A 129 9.13 -15.91 22.51
CA ARG A 129 9.84 -16.54 23.60
C ARG A 129 8.89 -16.50 24.79
N ASP A 130 8.36 -17.66 25.13
CA ASP A 130 7.67 -17.88 26.39
C ASP A 130 8.60 -17.59 27.57
#